data_dc7b36ebed47902d3fefc381222ab336
#
_entry.id   dc7b36ebed47902d3fefc381222ab336
#
_cell.length_a   1.000
_cell.length_b   1.000
_cell.length_c   1.000
_cell.angle_alpha   90.00
_cell.angle_beta   90.00
_cell.angle_gamma   90.00
#
_symmetry.space_group_name_H-M   'P 1'
#
loop_
_entity.id
_entity.type
_entity.pdbx_description
1 polymer ?
#
loop_
_entity_poly.entity_id
_entity_poly.type
_entity_poly.pdbx_seq_one_letter_code
_entity_poly.pdbx_strand_id
1 'polypeptide(L)'
;MNKGKKNLIPVSRIENAIFMIRDEKVMLDQYLAEMYGVETRALVQAVKRNIDRFPDDFMFQLNKEEFKNLKSQIVTSSWGGRRTAPYAFTEQGVAMLSSVLKSKRAVLVNIEIMRTFVKLRRILATHDELARKLATLERKYDKQFKLVFDAIREIMAPKNPPKQRQIGFN
;
A
#
# COMPACT_ATOMS: atom_id res chain seq x y z
N MET A 1 29.92 -3.93 17.92
CA MET A 1 28.86 -4.91 18.22
C MET A 1 27.58 -4.46 17.55
N ASN A 2 27.28 -5.07 16.43
CA ASN A 2 26.00 -4.84 15.74
C ASN A 2 24.95 -5.68 16.47
N LYS A 3 24.33 -5.11 17.48
CA LYS A 3 23.04 -5.64 17.95
C LYS A 3 22.07 -5.40 16.81
N GLY A 4 21.77 -6.46 16.05
CA GLY A 4 20.75 -6.38 15.00
C GLY A 4 19.54 -5.68 15.57
N LYS A 5 19.21 -4.52 15.03
CA LYS A 5 17.94 -3.87 15.29
C LYS A 5 16.88 -4.86 14.87
N LYS A 6 16.28 -5.56 15.84
CA LYS A 6 15.06 -6.31 15.58
C LYS A 6 14.08 -5.31 15.00
N ASN A 7 13.83 -5.43 13.72
CA ASN A 7 12.77 -4.64 13.09
C ASN A 7 11.50 -4.94 13.87
N LEU A 8 10.92 -3.93 14.47
CA LEU A 8 9.68 -4.03 15.26
C LEU A 8 8.54 -4.66 14.47
N ILE A 9 8.58 -4.50 13.14
CA ILE A 9 7.58 -5.03 12.22
C ILE A 9 8.30 -5.57 10.99
N PRO A 10 8.03 -6.82 10.56
CA PRO A 10 8.58 -7.35 9.33
C PRO A 10 8.14 -6.51 8.12
N VAL A 11 9.06 -6.28 7.19
CA VAL A 11 8.77 -5.54 5.94
C VAL A 11 7.62 -6.19 5.16
N SER A 12 7.55 -7.52 5.14
CA SER A 12 6.47 -8.28 4.50
C SER A 12 5.09 -7.92 5.06
N ARG A 13 4.99 -7.65 6.34
CA ARG A 13 3.73 -7.23 6.97
C ARG A 13 3.29 -5.86 6.49
N ILE A 14 4.22 -4.94 6.32
CA ILE A 14 3.94 -3.61 5.77
C ILE A 14 3.51 -3.71 4.31
N GLU A 15 4.24 -4.46 3.49
CA GLU A 15 3.91 -4.69 2.08
C GLU A 15 2.50 -5.25 1.92
N ASN A 16 2.11 -6.21 2.74
CA ASN A 16 0.79 -6.83 2.71
C ASN A 16 -0.33 -5.92 3.23
N ALA A 17 0.01 -4.85 3.91
CA ALA A 17 -0.94 -3.86 4.42
C ALA A 17 -1.10 -2.64 3.51
N ILE A 18 -0.41 -2.60 2.37
CA ILE A 18 -0.55 -1.55 1.37
C ILE A 18 -1.55 -2.01 0.30
N PHE A 19 -2.60 -1.24 0.11
CA PHE A 19 -3.68 -1.53 -0.84
C PHE A 19 -3.73 -0.48 -1.93
N MET A 20 -4.28 -0.85 -3.10
CA MET A 20 -4.60 0.09 -4.16
C MET A 20 -6.07 0.48 -4.08
N ILE A 21 -6.34 1.74 -3.77
CA ILE A 21 -7.70 2.29 -3.72
C ILE A 21 -7.68 3.64 -4.43
N ARG A 22 -8.58 3.85 -5.39
CA ARG A 22 -8.65 5.06 -6.21
C ARG A 22 -7.33 5.39 -6.92
N ASP A 23 -6.66 4.35 -7.44
CA ASP A 23 -5.33 4.46 -8.08
C ASP A 23 -4.19 4.95 -7.16
N GLU A 24 -4.43 4.98 -5.86
CA GLU A 24 -3.47 5.37 -4.85
C GLU A 24 -3.05 4.19 -3.98
N LYS A 25 -1.77 4.10 -3.67
CA LYS A 25 -1.28 3.18 -2.66
C LYS A 25 -1.60 3.74 -1.29
N VAL A 26 -2.36 2.99 -0.52
CA VAL A 26 -2.85 3.43 0.79
C VAL A 26 -2.65 2.37 1.85
N MET A 27 -2.60 2.83 3.10
CA MET A 27 -2.71 1.99 4.29
C MET A 27 -3.96 2.39 5.07
N LEU A 28 -4.63 1.40 5.63
CA LEU A 28 -5.88 1.63 6.37
C LEU A 28 -5.59 1.89 7.84
N ASP A 29 -6.47 2.68 8.46
CA ASP A 29 -6.35 3.11 9.86
C ASP A 29 -6.13 1.94 10.84
N GLN A 30 -6.85 0.86 10.69
CA GLN A 30 -6.74 -0.31 11.58
C GLN A 30 -5.36 -0.96 11.50
N TYR A 31 -4.81 -1.13 10.30
CA TYR A 31 -3.46 -1.70 10.14
C TYR A 31 -2.38 -0.77 10.71
N LEU A 32 -2.53 0.52 10.48
CA LEU A 32 -1.61 1.53 11.03
C LEU A 32 -1.66 1.54 12.56
N ALA A 33 -2.86 1.52 13.13
CA ALA A 33 -3.04 1.49 14.58
C ALA A 33 -2.38 0.26 15.22
N GLU A 34 -2.55 -0.91 14.63
CA GLU A 34 -1.90 -2.13 15.09
C GLU A 34 -0.37 -2.00 15.06
N MET A 35 0.18 -1.46 13.98
CA MET A 35 1.63 -1.26 13.83
C MET A 35 2.18 -0.25 14.83
N TYR A 36 1.44 0.83 15.10
CA TYR A 36 1.82 1.83 16.08
C TYR A 36 1.60 1.37 17.53
N GLY A 37 0.86 0.29 17.75
CA GLY A 37 0.52 -0.20 19.07
C GLY A 37 -0.50 0.68 19.79
N VAL A 38 -1.43 1.28 19.05
CA VAL A 38 -2.53 2.10 19.56
C VAL A 38 -3.87 1.55 19.07
N GLU A 39 -4.95 1.95 19.73
CA GLU A 39 -6.29 1.63 19.25
C GLU A 39 -6.65 2.46 18.00
N THR A 40 -7.37 1.86 17.08
CA THR A 40 -7.86 2.54 15.87
C THR A 40 -8.60 3.83 16.19
N ARG A 41 -9.45 3.78 17.21
CA ARG A 41 -10.20 4.94 17.68
C ARG A 41 -9.28 6.09 18.13
N ALA A 42 -8.22 5.77 18.83
CA ALA A 42 -7.25 6.77 19.31
C ALA A 42 -6.52 7.42 18.12
N LEU A 43 -6.11 6.63 17.13
CA LEU A 43 -5.49 7.13 15.91
C LEU A 43 -6.43 8.07 15.15
N VAL A 44 -7.66 7.66 14.93
CA VAL A 44 -8.67 8.45 14.20
C VAL A 44 -8.98 9.75 14.95
N GLN A 45 -9.09 9.72 16.26
CA GLN A 45 -9.29 10.93 17.06
C GLN A 45 -8.13 11.92 16.94
N ALA A 46 -6.90 11.42 16.98
CA ALA A 46 -5.70 12.25 16.82
C ALA A 46 -5.68 12.93 15.44
N VAL A 47 -6.05 12.20 14.38
CA VAL A 47 -6.18 12.75 13.04
C VAL A 47 -7.27 13.82 12.97
N LYS A 48 -8.45 13.56 13.53
CA LYS A 48 -9.55 14.52 13.54
C LYS A 48 -9.22 15.82 14.28
N ARG A 49 -8.42 15.74 15.35
CA ARG A 49 -7.93 16.92 16.07
C ARG A 49 -6.93 17.73 15.25
N ASN A 50 -6.33 17.14 14.24
CA ASN A 50 -5.33 17.73 13.37
C ASN A 50 -5.75 17.65 11.90
N ILE A 51 -7.03 17.77 11.64
CA ILE A 51 -7.62 17.54 10.30
C ILE A 51 -7.00 18.42 9.20
N ASP A 52 -6.56 19.62 9.56
CA ASP A 52 -5.92 20.55 8.63
C ASP A 52 -4.61 20.00 8.04
N ARG A 53 -4.02 19.01 8.68
CA ARG A 53 -2.82 18.34 8.21
C ARG A 53 -3.09 17.19 7.22
N PHE A 54 -4.36 16.85 7.01
CA PHE A 54 -4.77 15.69 6.20
C PHE A 54 -5.74 16.11 5.09
N PRO A 55 -5.23 16.79 4.05
CA PRO A 55 -6.05 17.06 2.87
C PRO A 55 -6.43 15.75 2.16
N ASP A 56 -7.34 15.83 1.21
CA ASP A 56 -7.95 14.67 0.53
C ASP A 56 -6.93 13.77 -0.20
N ASP A 57 -5.80 14.31 -0.61
CA ASP A 57 -4.68 13.56 -1.20
C ASP A 57 -3.76 12.89 -0.16
N PHE A 58 -3.95 13.20 1.12
CA PHE A 58 -3.23 12.56 2.23
C PHE A 58 -4.07 11.50 2.93
N MET A 59 -5.35 11.75 3.08
CA MET A 59 -6.27 10.83 3.75
C MET A 59 -7.68 10.98 3.19
N PHE A 60 -8.40 9.88 3.07
CA PHE A 60 -9.82 9.86 2.75
C PHE A 60 -10.52 8.70 3.43
N GLN A 61 -11.82 8.84 3.65
CA GLN A 61 -12.64 7.75 4.17
C GLN A 61 -13.20 6.92 3.01
N LEU A 62 -13.18 5.61 3.14
CA LEU A 62 -13.80 4.72 2.15
C LEU A 62 -15.30 4.96 2.09
N ASN A 63 -15.88 4.87 0.90
CA ASN A 63 -17.32 4.84 0.74
C ASN A 63 -17.88 3.43 1.07
N LYS A 64 -19.20 3.30 1.11
CA LYS A 64 -19.86 2.02 1.47
C LYS A 64 -19.48 0.88 0.53
N GLU A 65 -19.37 1.15 -0.76
CA GLU A 65 -19.03 0.16 -1.78
C GLU A 65 -17.57 -0.27 -1.65
N GLU A 66 -16.65 0.66 -1.52
CA GLU A 66 -15.24 0.39 -1.28
C GLU A 66 -15.04 -0.45 0.00
N PHE A 67 -15.75 -0.11 1.05
CA PHE A 67 -15.68 -0.85 2.31
C PHE A 67 -16.28 -2.26 2.20
N LYS A 68 -17.39 -2.43 1.50
CA LYS A 68 -17.99 -3.73 1.22
C LYS A 68 -17.04 -4.62 0.42
N ASN A 69 -16.42 -4.09 -0.62
CA ASN A 69 -15.45 -4.80 -1.44
C ASN A 69 -14.22 -5.21 -0.62
N LEU A 70 -13.75 -4.34 0.24
CA LEU A 70 -12.65 -4.62 1.16
C LEU A 70 -12.97 -5.80 2.08
N LYS A 71 -14.14 -5.79 2.72
CA LYS A 71 -14.59 -6.88 3.61
C LYS A 71 -14.70 -8.22 2.91
N SER A 72 -15.14 -8.25 1.66
CA SER A 72 -15.30 -9.48 0.88
C SER A 72 -13.96 -10.09 0.48
N GLN A 73 -12.90 -9.32 0.42
CA GLN A 73 -11.58 -9.73 -0.04
C GLN A 73 -10.62 -10.04 1.10
N ILE A 74 -10.81 -9.44 2.27
CA ILE A 74 -9.97 -9.65 3.45
C ILE A 74 -10.75 -10.53 4.43
N VAL A 75 -10.41 -11.81 4.48
CA VAL A 75 -10.97 -12.75 5.45
C VAL A 75 -10.19 -12.62 6.76
N THR A 76 -10.47 -11.56 7.51
CA THR A 76 -9.98 -11.44 8.88
C THR A 76 -11.17 -11.21 9.80
N SER A 77 -11.18 -11.90 10.94
CA SER A 77 -12.22 -11.76 11.97
C SER A 77 -12.35 -10.34 12.53
N SER A 78 -11.29 -9.56 12.44
CA SER A 78 -11.25 -8.17 12.94
C SER A 78 -12.11 -7.19 12.13
N TRP A 79 -12.46 -7.51 10.90
CA TRP A 79 -13.29 -6.65 10.03
C TRP A 79 -14.78 -6.96 10.10
N GLY A 80 -15.16 -8.16 10.56
CA GLY A 80 -16.55 -8.65 10.57
C GLY A 80 -17.50 -7.85 11.45
N GLY A 81 -16.99 -7.20 12.50
CA GLY A 81 -17.78 -6.39 13.43
C GLY A 81 -17.69 -4.89 13.22
N ARG A 82 -16.85 -4.41 12.31
CA ARG A 82 -16.64 -2.97 12.08
C ARG A 82 -17.80 -2.38 11.29
N ARG A 83 -18.45 -1.37 11.86
CA ARG A 83 -19.59 -0.66 11.25
C ARG A 83 -19.18 0.61 10.52
N THR A 84 -18.08 1.24 10.93
CA THR A 84 -17.61 2.50 10.38
C THR A 84 -16.59 2.23 9.28
N ALA A 85 -16.76 2.85 8.12
CA ALA A 85 -15.82 2.74 7.01
C ALA A 85 -14.43 3.25 7.42
N PRO A 86 -13.36 2.52 7.09
CA PRO A 86 -12.02 2.90 7.47
C PRO A 86 -11.53 4.13 6.73
N TYR A 87 -10.55 4.81 7.33
CA TYR A 87 -9.77 5.86 6.68
C TYR A 87 -8.56 5.25 6.00
N ALA A 88 -8.30 5.72 4.78
CA ALA A 88 -7.15 5.35 3.98
C ALA A 88 -6.13 6.49 3.98
N PHE A 89 -4.88 6.15 4.23
CA PHE A 89 -3.76 7.10 4.25
C PHE A 89 -2.81 6.80 3.10
N THR A 90 -2.57 7.81 2.27
CA THR A 90 -1.55 7.73 1.23
C THR A 90 -0.15 7.78 1.84
N GLU A 91 0.90 7.64 1.03
CA GLU A 91 2.28 7.81 1.50
C GLU A 91 2.46 9.13 2.24
N GLN A 92 1.95 10.22 1.68
CA GLN A 92 2.00 11.55 2.29
C GLN A 92 1.22 11.60 3.61
N GLY A 93 0.06 10.94 3.65
CA GLY A 93 -0.77 10.86 4.86
C GLY A 93 -0.08 10.09 5.98
N VAL A 94 0.55 8.96 5.67
CA VAL A 94 1.33 8.20 6.65
C VAL A 94 2.54 9.02 7.15
N ALA A 95 3.23 9.72 6.25
CA ALA A 95 4.33 10.62 6.64
C ALA A 95 3.83 11.71 7.59
N MET A 96 2.65 12.29 7.32
CA MET A 96 2.06 13.32 8.18
C MET A 96 1.66 12.78 9.56
N LEU A 97 1.31 11.51 9.68
CA LEU A 97 1.00 10.88 10.97
C LEU A 97 2.16 10.97 11.96
N SER A 98 3.41 11.03 11.51
CA SER A 98 4.57 11.21 12.38
C SER A 98 4.57 12.57 13.11
N SER A 99 3.87 13.57 12.59
CA SER A 99 3.70 14.87 13.26
C SER A 99 2.60 14.86 14.32
N VAL A 100 1.73 13.86 14.29
CA VAL A 100 0.56 13.70 15.17
C VAL A 100 0.79 12.62 16.23
N LEU A 101 1.41 11.51 15.85
CA LEU A 101 1.77 10.40 16.71
C LEU A 101 3.27 10.45 16.97
N LYS A 102 3.64 10.96 18.15
CA LYS A 102 5.03 11.25 18.50
C LYS A 102 5.71 10.17 19.34
N SER A 103 5.06 9.05 19.58
CA SER A 103 5.70 7.96 20.33
C SER A 103 6.93 7.43 19.60
N LYS A 104 7.91 6.96 20.35
CA LYS A 104 9.13 6.36 19.80
C LYS A 104 8.81 5.21 18.84
N ARG A 105 7.82 4.39 19.19
CA ARG A 105 7.35 3.29 18.35
C ARG A 105 6.78 3.80 17.01
N ALA A 106 5.92 4.81 17.05
CA ALA A 106 5.33 5.39 15.85
C ALA A 106 6.38 5.96 14.90
N VAL A 107 7.39 6.64 15.44
CA VAL A 107 8.52 7.16 14.64
C VAL A 107 9.27 6.02 13.95
N LEU A 108 9.63 4.97 14.68
CA LEU A 108 10.37 3.83 14.13
C LEU A 108 9.54 3.07 13.08
N VAL A 109 8.27 2.87 13.34
CA VAL A 109 7.34 2.22 12.39
C VAL A 109 7.21 3.07 11.12
N ASN A 110 7.05 4.38 11.23
CA ASN A 110 6.95 5.26 10.08
C ASN A 110 8.20 5.26 9.21
N ILE A 111 9.36 5.17 9.80
CA ILE A 111 10.61 5.00 9.04
C ILE A 111 10.55 3.75 8.16
N GLU A 112 10.14 2.63 8.70
CA GLU A 112 10.04 1.38 7.95
C GLU A 112 8.93 1.44 6.88
N ILE A 113 7.81 2.08 7.17
CA ILE A 113 6.74 2.29 6.19
C ILE A 113 7.23 3.14 5.01
N MET A 114 7.91 4.25 5.29
CA MET A 114 8.47 5.12 4.24
C MET A 114 9.49 4.37 3.36
N ARG A 115 10.35 3.58 3.97
CA ARG A 115 11.31 2.72 3.23
C ARG A 115 10.59 1.72 2.33
N THR A 116 9.48 1.17 2.80
CA THR A 116 8.66 0.21 2.03
C THR A 116 8.01 0.89 0.82
N PHE A 117 7.44 2.07 0.97
CA PHE A 117 6.89 2.83 -0.15
C PHE A 117 7.95 3.16 -1.21
N VAL A 118 9.14 3.57 -0.78
CA VAL A 118 10.26 3.84 -1.70
C VAL A 118 10.68 2.58 -2.46
N LYS A 119 10.76 1.45 -1.75
CA LYS A 119 11.10 0.15 -2.36
C LYS A 119 10.07 -0.26 -3.42
N LEU A 120 8.78 -0.15 -3.10
CA LEU A 120 7.71 -0.47 -4.06
C LEU A 120 7.77 0.42 -5.30
N ARG A 121 8.03 1.70 -5.12
CA ARG A 121 8.17 2.66 -6.23
C ARG A 121 9.33 2.27 -7.15
N ARG A 122 10.47 1.87 -6.60
CA ARG A 122 11.63 1.41 -7.37
C ARG A 122 11.33 0.14 -8.15
N ILE A 123 10.64 -0.81 -7.56
CA ILE A 123 10.24 -2.06 -8.22
C ILE A 123 9.33 -1.75 -9.42
N LEU A 124 8.33 -0.89 -9.25
CA LEU A 124 7.42 -0.49 -10.32
C LEU A 124 8.16 0.25 -11.44
N ALA A 125 9.07 1.15 -11.11
CA ALA A 125 9.89 1.85 -12.10
C ALA A 125 10.76 0.89 -12.91
N THR A 126 11.34 -0.12 -12.29
CA THR A 126 12.13 -1.16 -12.95
C THR A 126 11.29 -2.00 -13.92
N HIS A 127 10.08 -2.34 -13.54
CA HIS A 127 9.14 -3.05 -14.43
C HIS A 127 8.74 -2.21 -15.65
N ASP A 128 8.50 -0.94 -15.48
CA ASP A 128 8.18 -0.03 -16.57
C ASP A 128 9.36 0.13 -17.54
N GLU A 129 10.58 0.27 -17.05
CA GLU A 129 11.79 0.29 -17.87
C GLU A 129 11.95 -0.98 -18.67
N LEU A 130 11.76 -2.13 -18.05
CA LEU A 130 11.88 -3.43 -18.69
C LEU A 130 10.82 -3.59 -19.79
N ALA A 131 9.60 -3.19 -19.54
CA ALA A 131 8.53 -3.21 -20.52
C ALA A 131 8.83 -2.29 -21.72
N ARG A 132 9.38 -1.11 -21.49
CA ARG A 132 9.80 -0.20 -22.56
C ARG A 132 10.94 -0.77 -23.41
N LYS A 133 11.94 -1.36 -22.78
CA LYS A 133 13.06 -2.02 -23.46
C LYS A 133 12.56 -3.17 -24.32
N LEU A 134 11.63 -3.98 -23.81
CA LEU A 134 11.03 -5.08 -24.56
C LEU A 134 10.26 -4.57 -25.78
N ALA A 135 9.47 -3.52 -25.64
CA ALA A 135 8.75 -2.88 -26.75
C ALA A 135 9.70 -2.33 -27.82
N THR A 136 10.84 -1.76 -27.41
CA THR A 136 11.87 -1.27 -28.33
C THR A 136 12.52 -2.40 -29.10
N LEU A 137 12.80 -3.52 -28.45
CA LEU A 137 13.37 -4.71 -29.10
C LEU A 137 12.39 -5.30 -30.12
N GLU A 138 11.11 -5.39 -29.79
CA GLU A 138 10.07 -5.87 -30.71
C GLU A 138 10.00 -5.08 -32.01
N ARG A 139 10.19 -3.76 -31.95
CA ARG A 139 10.19 -2.90 -33.15
C ARG A 139 11.38 -3.18 -34.08
N LYS A 140 12.49 -3.71 -33.56
CA LYS A 140 13.71 -3.98 -34.29
C LYS A 140 13.71 -5.35 -34.94
N TYR A 141 12.90 -6.28 -34.46
CA TYR A 141 12.94 -7.68 -34.90
C TYR A 141 11.68 -8.06 -35.65
N ASP A 142 11.87 -9.01 -36.56
CA ASP A 142 10.87 -9.59 -37.43
C ASP A 142 9.74 -10.30 -36.68
N LYS A 143 8.60 -10.51 -37.36
CA LYS A 143 7.44 -11.25 -36.85
C LYS A 143 7.77 -12.64 -36.30
N GLN A 144 8.84 -13.30 -36.77
CA GLN A 144 9.27 -14.59 -36.27
C GLN A 144 9.67 -14.60 -34.80
N PHE A 145 10.03 -13.45 -34.22
CA PHE A 145 10.39 -13.30 -32.82
C PHE A 145 9.20 -12.91 -31.96
N LYS A 146 8.04 -12.60 -32.52
CA LYS A 146 6.86 -12.13 -31.81
C LYS A 146 6.42 -13.12 -30.74
N LEU A 147 6.41 -14.41 -31.02
CA LEU A 147 6.02 -15.45 -30.04
C LEU A 147 6.93 -15.47 -28.81
N VAL A 148 8.24 -15.25 -29.03
CA VAL A 148 9.21 -15.20 -27.93
C VAL A 148 8.97 -13.97 -27.08
N PHE A 149 8.72 -12.82 -27.66
CA PHE A 149 8.43 -11.58 -26.95
C PHE A 149 7.10 -11.67 -26.18
N ASP A 150 6.08 -12.26 -26.79
CA ASP A 150 4.79 -12.49 -26.15
C ASP A 150 4.92 -13.42 -24.93
N ALA A 151 5.73 -14.49 -25.05
CA ALA A 151 6.01 -15.40 -23.95
C ALA A 151 6.76 -14.70 -22.80
N ILE A 152 7.72 -13.84 -23.10
CA ILE A 152 8.44 -13.06 -22.09
C ILE A 152 7.50 -12.10 -21.38
N ARG A 153 6.59 -11.43 -22.09
CA ARG A 153 5.59 -10.56 -21.48
C ARG A 153 4.66 -11.31 -20.55
N GLU A 154 4.23 -12.49 -20.95
CA GLU A 154 3.37 -13.33 -20.12
C GLU A 154 4.07 -13.76 -18.83
N ILE A 155 5.36 -14.07 -18.89
CA ILE A 155 6.17 -14.37 -17.71
C ILE A 155 6.33 -13.15 -16.81
N MET A 156 6.47 -11.96 -17.38
CA MET A 156 6.62 -10.70 -16.66
C MET A 156 5.28 -10.19 -16.09
N ALA A 157 4.15 -10.58 -16.70
CA ALA A 157 2.85 -10.23 -16.18
C ALA A 157 2.64 -10.89 -14.81
N PRO A 158 2.11 -10.16 -13.80
CA PRO A 158 1.79 -10.78 -12.52
C PRO A 158 0.77 -11.89 -12.76
N LYS A 159 1.15 -13.12 -12.44
CA LYS A 159 0.23 -14.26 -12.42
C LYS A 159 -0.84 -13.99 -11.39
N ASN A 160 -2.07 -13.84 -11.84
CA ASN A 160 -3.19 -13.39 -11.03
C ASN A 160 -2.87 -12.02 -10.43
N PRO A 161 -3.17 -10.91 -11.14
CA PRO A 161 -3.25 -9.65 -10.45
C PRO A 161 -4.14 -9.93 -9.25
N PRO A 162 -3.70 -9.66 -8.03
CA PRO A 162 -4.49 -10.00 -6.87
C PRO A 162 -5.77 -9.17 -6.97
N LYS A 163 -6.82 -9.76 -7.55
CA LYS A 163 -8.18 -9.22 -7.52
C LYS A 163 -8.54 -8.82 -6.09
N GLN A 164 -7.88 -9.48 -5.15
CA GLN A 164 -7.94 -9.24 -3.72
C GLN A 164 -7.35 -7.89 -3.27
N ARG A 165 -6.56 -7.21 -4.11
CA ARG A 165 -5.92 -5.94 -3.76
C ARG A 165 -6.39 -4.77 -4.64
N GLN A 166 -7.21 -5.03 -5.63
CA GLN A 166 -7.87 -4.01 -6.43
C GLN A 166 -9.19 -3.63 -5.78
N ILE A 167 -9.08 -3.01 -4.63
CA ILE A 167 -10.25 -2.62 -3.85
C ILE A 167 -10.69 -1.24 -4.34
N GLY A 168 -12.00 -1.13 -4.66
CA GLY A 168 -12.60 0.14 -5.05
C GLY A 168 -12.52 0.47 -6.54
N PHE A 169 -12.14 -0.49 -7.37
CA PHE A 169 -12.19 -0.38 -8.82
C PHE A 169 -13.43 -1.07 -9.36
N ASN A 170 -14.27 -0.32 -10.02
CA ASN A 170 -15.29 -0.79 -10.95
C ASN A 170 -14.81 -0.47 -12.36
#